data_8dac15a2e71d87ac89729e4aab798d26
#
_entry.id   8dac15a2e71d87ac89729e4aab798d26
#
_cell.length_a   1.000
_cell.length_b   1.000
_cell.length_c   1.000
_cell.angle_alpha   90.00
_cell.angle_beta   90.00
_cell.angle_gamma   90.00
#
_symmetry.space_group_name_H-M   'P 1'
#
loop_
_entity.id
_entity.type
_entity.pdbx_description
1 polymer ?
#
loop_
_entity_poly.entity_id
_entity_poly.type
_entity_poly.pdbx_seq_one_letter_code
_entity_poly.pdbx_strand_id
1 'polypeptide(L)'
;GVDEQGQYNGFARELLDLFAEHAGVTFIYKPLPVDELMPALVEGEVDFKYPDHPDWARSAKTEDRISYSRPVVEYVDGVLVSPRRLGLDGDHLKRIGLVDGWTARGYEEKIEASQILPVPSDSLPEMIHQALLKNSDGAYYNVVVALHHINNVRVRPGVLVFDPNLPHTRSSYRLSTIRHGDLLPRFDSFLDERHEQVAAIKAKHRVEANIGTEYFGMEQWKVDFLKRQKAKNTQ
;
A
#
# COMPACT_ATOMS: atom_id res chain seq x y z
N GLY A 1 9.45 -4.16 2.56
CA GLY A 1 9.80 -5.32 1.70
C GLY A 1 10.79 -6.24 2.36
N VAL A 2 11.25 -7.22 1.59
CA VAL A 2 12.28 -8.17 1.99
C VAL A 2 13.44 -8.01 1.02
N ASP A 3 14.68 -7.96 1.51
CA ASP A 3 15.86 -7.89 0.67
C ASP A 3 16.28 -9.26 0.12
N GLU A 4 17.37 -9.30 -0.66
CA GLU A 4 17.90 -10.54 -1.25
C GLU A 4 18.37 -11.57 -0.20
N GLN A 5 18.64 -11.12 1.01
CA GLN A 5 19.01 -11.96 2.16
C GLN A 5 17.81 -12.42 3.00
N GLY A 6 16.59 -12.09 2.56
CA GLY A 6 15.35 -12.41 3.28
C GLY A 6 15.09 -11.53 4.51
N GLN A 7 15.84 -10.42 4.69
CA GLN A 7 15.64 -9.51 5.80
C GLN A 7 14.54 -8.50 5.49
N TYR A 8 13.62 -8.31 6.45
CA TYR A 8 12.58 -7.31 6.33
C TYR A 8 13.18 -5.91 6.40
N ASN A 9 12.86 -5.04 5.45
CA ASN A 9 13.38 -3.69 5.32
C ASN A 9 12.33 -2.68 4.85
N GLY A 10 12.73 -1.41 4.79
CA GLY A 10 11.91 -0.31 4.29
C GLY A 10 11.22 0.47 5.40
N PHE A 11 10.21 1.27 5.03
CA PHE A 11 9.52 2.21 5.92
C PHE A 11 9.03 1.57 7.24
N ALA A 12 8.31 0.45 7.14
CA ALA A 12 7.73 -0.19 8.33
C ALA A 12 8.82 -0.66 9.31
N ARG A 13 9.92 -1.20 8.80
CA ARG A 13 11.06 -1.62 9.61
C ARG A 13 11.68 -0.45 10.36
N GLU A 14 12.00 0.63 9.67
CA GLU A 14 12.63 1.80 10.29
C GLU A 14 11.72 2.47 11.33
N LEU A 15 10.42 2.58 11.04
CA LEU A 15 9.44 3.14 11.98
C LEU A 15 9.33 2.30 13.25
N LEU A 16 9.20 0.99 13.11
CA LEU A 16 9.03 0.09 14.24
C LEU A 16 10.33 -0.08 15.04
N ASP A 17 11.51 -0.03 14.42
CA ASP A 17 12.80 -0.02 15.12
C ASP A 17 12.96 1.28 15.95
N LEU A 18 12.54 2.43 15.41
CA LEU A 18 12.54 3.70 16.16
C LEU A 18 11.56 3.66 17.35
N PHE A 19 10.40 3.05 17.17
CA PHE A 19 9.45 2.84 18.27
C PHE A 19 10.00 1.86 19.31
N ALA A 20 10.65 0.78 18.88
CA ALA A 20 11.24 -0.22 19.76
C ALA A 20 12.29 0.42 20.68
N GLU A 21 13.17 1.27 20.16
CA GLU A 21 14.13 2.06 20.92
C GLU A 21 13.43 2.97 21.93
N HIS A 22 12.42 3.73 21.48
CA HIS A 22 11.64 4.63 22.33
C HIS A 22 10.91 3.91 23.46
N ALA A 23 10.33 2.75 23.17
CA ALA A 23 9.52 1.97 24.12
C ALA A 23 10.34 1.00 24.99
N GLY A 24 11.63 0.79 24.69
CA GLY A 24 12.47 -0.18 25.38
C GLY A 24 12.04 -1.64 25.13
N VAL A 25 11.57 -1.93 23.93
CA VAL A 25 11.15 -3.28 23.49
C VAL A 25 11.97 -3.72 22.27
N THR A 26 11.87 -4.99 21.91
CA THR A 26 12.53 -5.54 20.72
C THR A 26 11.48 -6.19 19.83
N PHE A 27 11.46 -5.82 18.53
CA PHE A 27 10.65 -6.48 17.53
C PHE A 27 11.43 -7.57 16.79
N ILE A 28 10.81 -8.73 16.63
CA ILE A 28 11.25 -9.80 15.74
C ILE A 28 10.34 -9.77 14.51
N TYR A 29 10.91 -9.57 13.34
CA TYR A 29 10.14 -9.44 12.11
C TYR A 29 9.94 -10.79 11.43
N LYS A 30 8.69 -11.10 11.08
CA LYS A 30 8.29 -12.30 10.37
C LYS A 30 7.61 -11.88 9.05
N PRO A 31 8.34 -11.83 7.92
CA PRO A 31 7.71 -11.59 6.61
C PRO A 31 6.80 -12.76 6.25
N LEU A 32 5.56 -12.47 5.88
CA LEU A 32 4.55 -13.45 5.49
C LEU A 32 3.87 -13.01 4.19
N PRO A 33 3.35 -13.93 3.36
CA PRO A 33 2.41 -13.65 2.29
C PRO A 33 1.18 -12.88 2.80
N VAL A 34 0.53 -12.11 1.91
CA VAL A 34 -0.59 -11.23 2.31
C VAL A 34 -1.75 -12.01 2.89
N ASP A 35 -2.08 -13.15 2.32
CA ASP A 35 -3.16 -14.05 2.74
C ASP A 35 -2.89 -14.72 4.09
N GLU A 36 -1.62 -14.90 4.48
CA GLU A 36 -1.23 -15.48 5.77
C GLU A 36 -1.16 -14.44 6.92
N LEU A 37 -1.10 -13.14 6.62
CA LEU A 37 -0.88 -12.10 7.62
C LEU A 37 -1.99 -12.03 8.68
N MET A 38 -3.25 -12.10 8.27
CA MET A 38 -4.37 -12.01 9.22
C MET A 38 -4.57 -13.30 10.00
N PRO A 39 -4.51 -14.50 9.39
CA PRO A 39 -4.49 -15.74 10.14
C PRO A 39 -3.40 -15.76 11.22
N ALA A 40 -2.15 -15.43 10.89
CA ALA A 40 -1.04 -15.39 11.84
C ALA A 40 -1.30 -14.47 13.05
N LEU A 41 -1.95 -13.32 12.84
CA LEU A 41 -2.34 -12.44 13.96
C LEU A 41 -3.46 -13.06 14.80
N VAL A 42 -4.50 -13.58 14.18
CA VAL A 42 -5.68 -14.13 14.86
C VAL A 42 -5.32 -15.41 15.64
N GLU A 43 -4.47 -16.25 15.11
CA GLU A 43 -3.98 -17.48 15.73
C GLU A 43 -2.92 -17.21 16.80
N GLY A 44 -2.38 -15.98 16.82
CA GLY A 44 -1.36 -15.56 17.79
C GLY A 44 0.04 -16.02 17.48
N GLU A 45 0.33 -16.35 16.23
CA GLU A 45 1.71 -16.60 15.77
C GLU A 45 2.55 -15.34 15.75
N VAL A 46 1.91 -14.19 15.57
CA VAL A 46 2.53 -12.85 15.67
C VAL A 46 1.77 -11.99 16.66
N ASP A 47 2.48 -11.08 17.33
CA ASP A 47 1.91 -10.17 18.33
C ASP A 47 1.31 -8.93 17.69
N PHE A 48 1.90 -8.49 16.58
CA PHE A 48 1.51 -7.29 15.84
C PHE A 48 1.47 -7.55 14.34
N LYS A 49 0.58 -6.82 13.66
CA LYS A 49 0.52 -6.76 12.21
C LYS A 49 0.65 -5.31 11.74
N TYR A 50 1.53 -5.08 10.78
CA TYR A 50 1.66 -3.80 10.08
C TYR A 50 2.08 -4.04 8.60
N PRO A 51 1.44 -3.40 7.63
CA PRO A 51 0.26 -2.54 7.77
C PRO A 51 -1.02 -3.32 8.04
N ASP A 52 -1.98 -2.67 8.69
CA ASP A 52 -3.33 -3.18 8.84
C ASP A 52 -4.39 -2.07 8.74
N HIS A 53 -5.65 -2.49 8.55
CA HIS A 53 -6.81 -1.61 8.53
C HIS A 53 -8.04 -2.37 9.06
N PRO A 54 -8.94 -1.71 9.84
CA PRO A 54 -10.15 -2.37 10.36
C PRO A 54 -11.01 -3.06 9.30
N ASP A 55 -11.05 -2.49 8.11
CA ASP A 55 -11.87 -3.01 7.00
C ASP A 55 -11.23 -4.15 6.19
N TRP A 56 -9.95 -4.47 6.41
CA TRP A 56 -9.30 -5.54 5.68
C TRP A 56 -9.60 -6.91 6.29
N ALA A 57 -9.70 -7.94 5.44
CA ALA A 57 -9.90 -9.33 5.84
C ALA A 57 -11.01 -9.52 6.91
N ARG A 58 -12.13 -8.81 6.77
CA ARG A 58 -13.23 -8.82 7.74
C ARG A 58 -13.74 -10.22 8.05
N SER A 59 -13.79 -11.10 7.06
CA SER A 59 -14.21 -12.49 7.23
C SER A 59 -13.29 -13.32 8.13
N ALA A 60 -12.01 -12.96 8.21
CA ALA A 60 -11.02 -13.63 9.06
C ALA A 60 -10.91 -12.98 10.46
N LYS A 61 -11.49 -11.79 10.66
CA LYS A 61 -11.49 -11.11 11.96
C LYS A 61 -12.63 -11.62 12.82
N THR A 62 -12.30 -12.21 13.94
CA THR A 62 -13.28 -12.44 15.02
C THR A 62 -13.58 -11.09 15.68
N GLU A 63 -14.86 -10.75 15.77
CA GLU A 63 -15.33 -9.49 16.31
C GLU A 63 -14.67 -9.14 17.65
N ASP A 64 -14.36 -7.85 17.84
CA ASP A 64 -13.90 -7.22 19.09
C ASP A 64 -12.53 -7.66 19.66
N ARG A 65 -11.73 -8.45 18.96
CA ARG A 65 -10.43 -8.91 19.49
C ARG A 65 -9.22 -8.11 19.02
N ILE A 66 -9.35 -7.37 17.91
CA ILE A 66 -8.21 -6.65 17.32
C ILE A 66 -8.28 -5.18 17.71
N SER A 67 -7.23 -4.71 18.37
CA SER A 67 -7.02 -3.30 18.69
C SER A 67 -6.11 -2.66 17.66
N TYR A 68 -6.35 -1.38 17.34
CA TYR A 68 -5.65 -0.61 16.32
C TYR A 68 -5.04 0.66 16.89
N SER A 69 -3.85 1.02 16.42
CA SER A 69 -3.30 2.35 16.63
C SER A 69 -4.11 3.42 15.89
N ARG A 70 -3.81 4.68 16.16
CA ARG A 70 -4.21 5.76 15.25
C ARG A 70 -3.55 5.60 13.87
N PRO A 71 -4.02 6.35 12.84
CA PRO A 71 -3.44 6.36 11.50
C PRO A 71 -1.94 6.67 11.52
N VAL A 72 -1.16 5.90 10.76
CA VAL A 72 0.30 6.05 10.64
C VAL A 72 0.68 6.66 9.30
N VAL A 73 0.22 6.05 8.21
CA VAL A 73 0.53 6.44 6.81
C VAL A 73 -0.74 6.44 6.00
N GLU A 74 -0.99 7.53 5.28
CA GLU A 74 -2.05 7.55 4.26
C GLU A 74 -1.64 6.71 3.04
N TYR A 75 -2.60 6.03 2.45
CA TYR A 75 -2.41 5.26 1.23
C TYR A 75 -3.56 5.44 0.25
N VAL A 76 -3.29 5.13 -1.01
CA VAL A 76 -4.30 4.99 -2.06
C VAL A 76 -4.11 3.62 -2.71
N ASP A 77 -5.17 2.82 -2.68
CA ASP A 77 -5.28 1.60 -3.47
C ASP A 77 -6.13 1.87 -4.70
N GLY A 78 -5.65 1.48 -5.85
CA GLY A 78 -6.33 1.76 -7.10
C GLY A 78 -5.73 1.00 -8.28
N VAL A 79 -6.29 1.22 -9.46
CA VAL A 79 -5.89 0.51 -10.67
C VAL A 79 -4.79 1.24 -11.40
N LEU A 80 -3.71 0.50 -11.68
CA LEU A 80 -2.67 0.92 -12.61
C LEU A 80 -2.98 0.30 -13.98
N VAL A 81 -2.99 1.13 -15.01
CA VAL A 81 -3.28 0.71 -16.39
C VAL A 81 -2.12 1.04 -17.33
N SER A 82 -2.08 0.41 -18.49
CA SER A 82 -1.14 0.87 -19.53
C SER A 82 -1.47 2.32 -19.93
N PRO A 83 -0.50 3.16 -20.33
CA PRO A 83 -0.74 4.56 -20.70
C PRO A 83 -1.82 4.75 -21.79
N ARG A 84 -1.99 3.76 -22.66
CA ARG A 84 -3.02 3.79 -23.73
C ARG A 84 -4.44 3.61 -23.18
N ARG A 85 -4.60 3.11 -21.97
CA ARG A 85 -5.89 2.88 -21.31
C ARG A 85 -6.22 3.97 -20.29
N LEU A 86 -5.30 4.88 -20.03
CA LEU A 86 -5.50 5.98 -19.09
C LEU A 86 -6.68 6.86 -19.52
N GLY A 87 -7.63 7.04 -18.62
CA GLY A 87 -8.83 7.86 -18.83
C GLY A 87 -9.93 7.18 -19.63
N LEU A 88 -9.81 5.89 -19.97
CA LEU A 88 -10.93 5.12 -20.49
C LEU A 88 -11.95 4.90 -19.37
N ASP A 89 -13.23 4.80 -19.74
CA ASP A 89 -14.28 4.50 -18.79
C ASP A 89 -14.10 3.11 -18.13
N GLY A 90 -14.77 2.89 -17.01
CA GLY A 90 -14.67 1.64 -16.24
C GLY A 90 -15.17 0.40 -16.99
N ASP A 91 -15.93 0.57 -18.08
CA ASP A 91 -16.45 -0.54 -18.87
C ASP A 91 -15.37 -1.23 -19.72
N HIS A 92 -14.23 -0.57 -19.90
CA HIS A 92 -13.06 -1.15 -20.54
C HIS A 92 -12.21 -2.04 -19.61
N LEU A 93 -12.49 -2.03 -18.28
CA LEU A 93 -11.83 -2.88 -17.30
C LEU A 93 -12.64 -4.19 -17.14
N LYS A 94 -12.28 -5.23 -17.88
CA LYS A 94 -12.94 -6.55 -17.84
C LYS A 94 -12.17 -7.57 -17.00
N ARG A 95 -10.87 -7.40 -16.87
CA ARG A 95 -9.98 -8.27 -16.11
C ARG A 95 -9.08 -7.43 -15.21
N ILE A 96 -9.13 -7.69 -13.91
CA ILE A 96 -8.38 -6.96 -12.92
C ILE A 96 -7.33 -7.87 -12.27
N GLY A 97 -6.06 -7.50 -12.36
CA GLY A 97 -4.97 -8.20 -11.69
C GLY A 97 -5.00 -7.94 -10.19
N LEU A 98 -4.91 -8.99 -9.40
CA LEU A 98 -4.91 -8.95 -7.93
C LEU A 98 -3.81 -9.84 -7.39
N VAL A 99 -3.17 -9.42 -6.30
CA VAL A 99 -2.35 -10.30 -5.48
C VAL A 99 -3.26 -11.10 -4.56
N ASP A 100 -2.97 -12.38 -4.37
CA ASP A 100 -3.75 -13.26 -3.50
C ASP A 100 -3.88 -12.68 -2.09
N GLY A 101 -5.08 -12.77 -1.52
CA GLY A 101 -5.44 -12.13 -0.25
C GLY A 101 -5.75 -10.62 -0.34
N TRP A 102 -5.61 -9.99 -1.51
CA TRP A 102 -5.93 -8.57 -1.71
C TRP A 102 -7.40 -8.37 -2.13
N THR A 103 -8.06 -7.39 -1.53
CA THR A 103 -9.44 -7.03 -1.89
C THR A 103 -9.45 -5.81 -2.82
N ALA A 104 -10.01 -5.94 -4.01
CA ALA A 104 -10.21 -4.82 -4.95
C ALA A 104 -11.42 -3.98 -4.52
N ARG A 105 -11.19 -3.05 -3.60
CA ARG A 105 -12.25 -2.19 -3.06
C ARG A 105 -12.85 -1.29 -4.12
N GLY A 106 -14.19 -1.23 -4.12
CA GLY A 106 -14.97 -0.53 -5.13
C GLY A 106 -15.21 -1.33 -6.40
N TYR A 107 -14.75 -2.59 -6.43
CA TYR A 107 -14.97 -3.54 -7.52
C TYR A 107 -15.67 -4.82 -7.06
N GLU A 108 -15.91 -4.99 -5.75
CA GLU A 108 -16.44 -6.20 -5.16
C GLU A 108 -17.74 -6.65 -5.84
N GLU A 109 -18.73 -5.77 -5.96
CA GLU A 109 -20.01 -6.06 -6.59
C GLU A 109 -19.87 -6.48 -8.08
N LYS A 110 -18.96 -5.80 -8.81
CA LYS A 110 -18.72 -6.14 -10.23
C LYS A 110 -18.00 -7.47 -10.39
N ILE A 111 -17.14 -7.83 -9.45
CA ILE A 111 -16.45 -9.13 -9.43
C ILE A 111 -17.46 -10.24 -9.08
N GLU A 112 -18.27 -10.06 -8.04
CA GLU A 112 -19.32 -11.00 -7.65
C GLU A 112 -20.33 -11.23 -8.79
N ALA A 113 -20.70 -10.16 -9.49
CA ALA A 113 -21.57 -10.24 -10.66
C ALA A 113 -20.88 -10.75 -11.93
N SER A 114 -19.62 -11.16 -11.88
CA SER A 114 -18.80 -11.60 -13.02
C SER A 114 -18.70 -10.58 -14.17
N GLN A 115 -18.89 -9.31 -13.87
CA GLN A 115 -18.73 -8.22 -14.85
C GLN A 115 -17.23 -7.87 -15.02
N ILE A 116 -16.43 -8.11 -13.97
CA ILE A 116 -14.97 -8.00 -13.97
C ILE A 116 -14.43 -9.33 -13.46
N LEU A 117 -13.47 -9.91 -14.19
CA LEU A 117 -12.84 -11.16 -13.83
C LEU A 117 -11.52 -10.88 -13.10
N PRO A 118 -11.32 -11.39 -11.87
CA PRO A 118 -10.04 -11.30 -11.19
C PRO A 118 -9.00 -12.18 -11.89
N VAL A 119 -7.78 -11.67 -12.00
CA VAL A 119 -6.59 -12.40 -12.46
C VAL A 119 -5.65 -12.52 -11.26
N PRO A 120 -5.65 -13.66 -10.56
CA PRO A 120 -4.86 -13.84 -9.36
C PRO A 120 -3.36 -13.90 -9.67
N SER A 121 -2.55 -13.52 -8.73
CA SER A 121 -1.09 -13.56 -8.80
C SER A 121 -0.50 -13.74 -7.40
N ASP A 122 0.56 -14.51 -7.28
CA ASP A 122 1.22 -14.79 -5.99
C ASP A 122 1.96 -13.57 -5.43
N SER A 123 2.26 -12.58 -6.27
CA SER A 123 3.05 -11.43 -5.88
C SER A 123 2.80 -10.19 -6.73
N LEU A 124 3.20 -9.02 -6.21
CA LEU A 124 3.18 -7.76 -6.96
C LEU A 124 3.98 -7.82 -8.29
N PRO A 125 5.21 -8.37 -8.34
CA PRO A 125 5.94 -8.52 -9.61
C PRO A 125 5.19 -9.35 -10.65
N GLU A 126 4.58 -10.47 -10.24
CA GLU A 126 3.80 -11.32 -11.12
C GLU A 126 2.54 -10.60 -11.62
N MET A 127 1.79 -9.94 -10.75
CA MET A 127 0.61 -9.17 -11.13
C MET A 127 0.95 -8.08 -12.17
N ILE A 128 2.05 -7.35 -11.96
CA ILE A 128 2.54 -6.36 -12.94
C ILE A 128 2.90 -7.05 -14.26
N HIS A 129 3.55 -8.21 -14.21
CA HIS A 129 3.90 -8.99 -15.40
C HIS A 129 2.65 -9.41 -16.19
N GLN A 130 1.61 -9.91 -15.53
CA GLN A 130 0.33 -10.27 -16.15
C GLN A 130 -0.32 -9.06 -16.85
N ALA A 131 -0.27 -7.87 -16.23
CA ALA A 131 -0.76 -6.65 -16.85
C ALA A 131 0.04 -6.24 -18.10
N LEU A 132 1.37 -6.39 -18.07
CA LEU A 132 2.24 -6.12 -19.23
C LEU A 132 2.03 -7.11 -20.37
N LEU A 133 1.73 -8.36 -20.08
CA LEU A 133 1.35 -9.39 -21.08
C LEU A 133 -0.08 -9.22 -21.59
N LYS A 134 -0.86 -8.25 -21.06
CA LYS A 134 -2.27 -8.02 -21.36
C LYS A 134 -3.20 -9.18 -20.96
N ASN A 135 -2.79 -9.99 -19.99
CA ASN A 135 -3.64 -11.00 -19.37
C ASN A 135 -4.65 -10.37 -18.43
N SER A 136 -4.32 -9.18 -17.86
CA SER A 136 -5.27 -8.28 -17.19
C SER A 136 -5.32 -6.92 -17.90
N ASP A 137 -6.42 -6.19 -17.69
CA ASP A 137 -6.64 -4.85 -18.24
C ASP A 137 -6.05 -3.76 -17.36
N GLY A 138 -5.82 -4.09 -16.09
CA GLY A 138 -5.16 -3.25 -15.11
C GLY A 138 -4.74 -4.07 -13.89
N ALA A 139 -3.90 -3.49 -13.03
CA ALA A 139 -3.38 -4.08 -11.81
C ALA A 139 -3.86 -3.25 -10.62
N TYR A 140 -4.65 -3.83 -9.71
CA TYR A 140 -5.13 -3.15 -8.51
C TYR A 140 -4.20 -3.40 -7.34
N TYR A 141 -3.62 -2.35 -6.82
CA TYR A 141 -2.70 -2.41 -5.68
C TYR A 141 -2.54 -1.06 -5.00
N ASN A 142 -1.74 -1.02 -3.93
CA ASN A 142 -1.26 0.25 -3.39
C ASN A 142 -0.44 0.99 -4.46
N VAL A 143 -0.91 2.18 -4.83
CA VAL A 143 -0.37 2.95 -5.97
C VAL A 143 1.10 3.30 -5.75
N VAL A 144 1.47 3.75 -4.53
CA VAL A 144 2.85 4.16 -4.21
C VAL A 144 3.79 2.96 -4.25
N VAL A 145 3.37 1.82 -3.68
CA VAL A 145 4.18 0.59 -3.66
C VAL A 145 4.38 0.03 -5.07
N ALA A 146 3.31 -0.04 -5.87
CA ALA A 146 3.39 -0.55 -7.23
C ALA A 146 4.27 0.35 -8.12
N LEU A 147 4.10 1.68 -8.04
CA LEU A 147 4.93 2.63 -8.80
C LEU A 147 6.38 2.61 -8.33
N HIS A 148 6.64 2.46 -7.01
CA HIS A 148 8.00 2.28 -6.52
C HIS A 148 8.66 1.04 -7.13
N HIS A 149 7.95 -0.08 -7.16
CA HIS A 149 8.45 -1.32 -7.77
C HIS A 149 8.78 -1.13 -9.26
N ILE A 150 7.85 -0.54 -10.02
CA ILE A 150 8.02 -0.30 -11.46
C ILE A 150 9.20 0.64 -11.74
N ASN A 151 9.36 1.70 -10.96
CA ASN A 151 10.30 2.77 -11.24
C ASN A 151 11.70 2.51 -10.66
N ASN A 152 11.83 1.74 -9.57
CA ASN A 152 13.09 1.62 -8.84
C ASN A 152 13.60 0.18 -8.72
N VAL A 153 12.72 -0.83 -8.71
CA VAL A 153 13.12 -2.23 -8.56
C VAL A 153 13.27 -2.91 -9.93
N ARG A 154 12.29 -2.76 -10.79
CA ARG A 154 12.27 -3.33 -12.15
C ARG A 154 12.55 -2.31 -13.25
N VAL A 155 12.91 -1.13 -12.93
CA VAL A 155 13.25 0.03 -13.77
C VAL A 155 12.61 -0.01 -15.18
N ARG A 156 11.28 0.11 -15.19
CA ARG A 156 10.48 0.29 -16.43
C ARG A 156 9.48 1.44 -16.21
N PRO A 157 9.97 2.67 -16.04
CA PRO A 157 9.12 3.83 -15.75
C PRO A 157 8.03 4.01 -16.81
N GLY A 158 6.81 4.30 -16.36
CA GLY A 158 5.70 4.64 -17.24
C GLY A 158 5.07 3.48 -18.00
N VAL A 159 5.44 2.22 -17.74
CA VAL A 159 4.79 1.05 -18.37
C VAL A 159 3.37 0.83 -17.85
N LEU A 160 3.12 1.15 -16.59
CA LEU A 160 1.80 1.28 -15.98
C LEU A 160 1.73 2.63 -15.28
N VAL A 161 0.54 3.23 -15.28
CA VAL A 161 0.22 4.51 -14.65
C VAL A 161 -1.05 4.37 -13.84
N PHE A 162 -1.15 5.09 -12.72
CA PHE A 162 -2.37 5.14 -11.93
C PHE A 162 -3.46 5.90 -12.70
N ASP A 163 -4.67 5.34 -12.77
CA ASP A 163 -5.83 6.02 -13.34
C ASP A 163 -6.76 6.54 -12.24
N PRO A 164 -6.74 7.85 -11.94
CA PRO A 164 -7.56 8.45 -10.90
C PRO A 164 -9.06 8.51 -11.26
N ASN A 165 -9.44 8.24 -12.52
CA ASN A 165 -10.84 8.21 -12.93
C ASN A 165 -11.52 6.88 -12.63
N LEU A 166 -10.74 5.83 -12.37
CA LEU A 166 -11.25 4.53 -11.95
C LEU A 166 -11.48 4.51 -10.43
N PRO A 167 -12.43 3.70 -9.93
CA PRO A 167 -12.65 3.53 -8.50
C PRO A 167 -11.36 3.23 -7.76
N HIS A 168 -11.11 3.99 -6.70
CA HIS A 168 -9.94 3.85 -5.84
C HIS A 168 -10.30 4.16 -4.39
N THR A 169 -9.52 3.65 -3.44
CA THR A 169 -9.72 3.85 -2.00
C THR A 169 -8.59 4.65 -1.42
N ARG A 170 -8.90 5.71 -0.67
CA ARG A 170 -7.95 6.44 0.15
C ARG A 170 -8.23 6.16 1.62
N SER A 171 -7.22 5.73 2.36
CA SER A 171 -7.32 5.43 3.78
C SER A 171 -5.95 5.50 4.44
N SER A 172 -5.79 4.89 5.63
CA SER A 172 -4.53 4.96 6.39
C SER A 172 -4.17 3.60 6.97
N TYR A 173 -2.89 3.28 6.93
CA TYR A 173 -2.34 2.12 7.62
C TYR A 173 -2.28 2.33 9.13
N ARG A 174 -2.50 1.26 9.87
CA ARG A 174 -2.45 1.19 11.34
C ARG A 174 -1.61 0.00 11.79
N LEU A 175 -1.08 0.08 12.99
CA LEU A 175 -0.54 -1.05 13.71
C LEU A 175 -1.70 -1.76 14.41
N SER A 176 -1.77 -3.07 14.33
CA SER A 176 -2.81 -3.88 14.99
C SER A 176 -2.22 -4.96 15.88
N THR A 177 -2.96 -5.32 16.92
CA THR A 177 -2.61 -6.39 17.87
C THR A 177 -3.86 -6.97 18.51
N ILE A 178 -3.75 -8.21 19.00
CA ILE A 178 -4.77 -8.86 19.84
C ILE A 178 -4.36 -8.86 21.31
N ARG A 179 -3.05 -9.01 21.59
CA ARG A 179 -2.55 -9.29 22.93
C ARG A 179 -1.90 -8.11 23.64
N HIS A 180 -1.42 -7.13 22.89
CA HIS A 180 -0.60 -6.02 23.41
C HIS A 180 -1.28 -4.66 23.21
N GLY A 181 -2.58 -4.58 23.51
CA GLY A 181 -3.35 -3.34 23.38
C GLY A 181 -2.81 -2.19 24.24
N ASP A 182 -2.09 -2.49 25.33
CA ASP A 182 -1.40 -1.54 26.20
C ASP A 182 -0.23 -0.81 25.53
N LEU A 183 0.39 -1.42 24.50
CA LEU A 183 1.46 -0.77 23.73
C LEU A 183 0.93 0.22 22.68
N LEU A 184 -0.33 0.11 22.24
CA LEU A 184 -0.88 1.01 21.22
C LEU A 184 -0.94 2.48 21.68
N PRO A 185 -1.40 2.84 22.89
CA PRO A 185 -1.32 4.22 23.36
C PRO A 185 0.11 4.75 23.43
N ARG A 186 1.09 3.90 23.77
CA ARG A 186 2.50 4.27 23.77
C ARG A 186 3.03 4.52 22.37
N PHE A 187 2.60 3.70 21.41
CA PHE A 187 2.90 3.90 19.99
C PHE A 187 2.26 5.19 19.46
N ASP A 188 1.02 5.47 19.83
CA ASP A 188 0.31 6.68 19.44
C ASP A 188 1.00 7.95 20.00
N SER A 189 1.44 7.92 21.29
CA SER A 189 2.24 9.00 21.89
C SER A 189 3.60 9.17 21.21
N PHE A 190 4.28 8.07 20.89
CA PHE A 190 5.55 8.08 20.16
C PHE A 190 5.42 8.80 18.80
N LEU A 191 4.32 8.57 18.06
CA LEU A 191 4.10 9.25 16.78
C LEU A 191 4.04 10.78 16.92
N ASP A 192 3.57 11.30 18.07
CA ASP A 192 3.57 12.74 18.38
C ASP A 192 4.92 13.22 18.88
N GLU A 193 5.51 12.52 19.84
CA GLU A 193 6.78 12.90 20.48
C GLU A 193 7.97 12.85 19.51
N ARG A 194 7.92 11.95 18.52
CA ARG A 194 8.96 11.75 17.52
C ARG A 194 8.51 12.17 16.11
N HIS A 195 7.53 13.08 16.02
CA HIS A 195 6.90 13.46 14.74
C HIS A 195 7.90 13.89 13.65
N GLU A 196 8.99 14.60 14.02
CA GLU A 196 10.01 15.03 13.06
C GLU A 196 10.78 13.82 12.49
N GLN A 197 11.15 12.85 13.35
CA GLN A 197 11.85 11.63 12.92
C GLN A 197 10.92 10.75 12.08
N VAL A 198 9.66 10.61 12.48
CA VAL A 198 8.64 9.88 11.70
C VAL A 198 8.43 10.53 10.35
N ALA A 199 8.33 11.87 10.28
CA ALA A 199 8.23 12.62 9.03
C ALA A 199 9.45 12.43 8.14
N ALA A 200 10.66 12.41 8.71
CA ALA A 200 11.90 12.15 7.97
C ALA A 200 11.91 10.73 7.37
N ILE A 201 11.47 9.71 8.12
CA ILE A 201 11.36 8.33 7.62
C ILE A 201 10.31 8.26 6.50
N LYS A 202 9.14 8.90 6.66
CA LYS A 202 8.11 8.98 5.61
C LYS A 202 8.65 9.63 4.33
N ALA A 203 9.38 10.73 4.46
CA ALA A 203 9.99 11.43 3.33
C ALA A 203 11.07 10.59 2.64
N LYS A 204 11.96 9.94 3.41
CA LYS A 204 12.99 9.03 2.91
C LYS A 204 12.41 7.93 2.03
N HIS A 205 11.35 7.29 2.51
CA HIS A 205 10.69 6.18 1.81
C HIS A 205 9.58 6.65 0.84
N ARG A 206 9.27 7.95 0.81
CA ARG A 206 8.27 8.57 -0.07
C ARG A 206 6.90 7.92 0.00
N VAL A 207 6.52 7.38 1.16
CA VAL A 207 5.29 6.59 1.33
C VAL A 207 4.01 7.40 1.11
N GLU A 208 4.04 8.73 1.33
CA GLU A 208 2.93 9.66 1.10
C GLU A 208 3.26 10.71 0.02
N ALA A 209 4.20 10.39 -0.90
CA ALA A 209 4.68 11.36 -1.89
C ALA A 209 3.54 11.88 -2.78
N ASN A 210 3.35 13.20 -2.75
CA ASN A 210 2.31 13.93 -3.50
C ASN A 210 0.87 13.47 -3.23
N ILE A 211 0.62 12.70 -2.16
CA ILE A 211 -0.72 12.24 -1.80
C ILE A 211 -1.65 13.47 -1.56
N GLY A 212 -2.86 13.44 -2.11
CA GLY A 212 -3.80 14.57 -2.02
C GLY A 212 -3.50 15.73 -2.96
N THR A 213 -2.53 15.62 -3.86
CA THR A 213 -2.23 16.60 -4.91
C THR A 213 -2.56 16.08 -6.30
N GLU A 214 -2.67 16.98 -7.27
CA GLU A 214 -2.82 16.64 -8.71
C GLU A 214 -1.64 15.83 -9.28
N TYR A 215 -0.53 15.76 -8.53
CA TYR A 215 0.69 15.05 -8.94
C TYR A 215 0.75 13.62 -8.40
N PHE A 216 -0.25 13.17 -7.66
CA PHE A 216 -0.24 11.82 -7.08
C PHE A 216 -0.15 10.76 -8.17
N GLY A 217 0.73 9.77 -7.95
CA GLY A 217 0.97 8.70 -8.91
C GLY A 217 1.83 9.08 -10.12
N MET A 218 2.29 10.33 -10.22
CA MET A 218 3.19 10.75 -11.29
C MET A 218 4.66 10.48 -10.93
N GLU A 219 5.46 10.22 -11.96
CA GLU A 219 6.92 10.14 -11.82
C GLU A 219 7.51 11.48 -11.38
N GLN A 220 8.54 11.45 -10.54
CA GLN A 220 9.11 12.66 -9.94
C GLN A 220 9.59 13.68 -10.99
N TRP A 221 10.26 13.24 -12.05
CA TRP A 221 10.72 14.14 -13.10
C TRP A 221 9.55 14.89 -13.77
N LYS A 222 8.40 14.23 -13.95
CA LYS A 222 7.19 14.84 -14.51
C LYS A 222 6.59 15.85 -13.54
N VAL A 223 6.55 15.53 -12.25
CA VAL A 223 6.12 16.46 -11.19
C VAL A 223 7.00 17.72 -11.18
N ASP A 224 8.32 17.54 -11.22
CA ASP A 224 9.27 18.66 -11.22
C ASP A 224 9.16 19.51 -12.49
N PHE A 225 8.91 18.88 -13.63
CA PHE A 225 8.66 19.58 -14.89
C PHE A 225 7.38 20.43 -14.81
N LEU A 226 6.26 19.84 -14.36
CA LEU A 226 4.97 20.54 -14.27
C LEU A 226 5.03 21.69 -13.26
N LYS A 227 5.68 21.50 -12.11
CA LYS A 227 5.88 22.57 -11.11
C LYS A 227 6.70 23.74 -11.69
N ARG A 228 7.75 23.45 -12.45
CA ARG A 228 8.55 24.48 -13.14
C ARG A 228 7.75 25.23 -14.20
N GLN A 229 6.91 24.54 -14.98
CA GLN A 229 6.03 25.19 -15.96
C GLN A 229 5.00 26.11 -15.28
N LYS A 230 4.37 25.64 -14.20
CA LYS A 230 3.39 26.42 -13.44
C LYS A 230 4.01 27.68 -12.86
N ALA A 231 5.23 27.59 -12.31
CA ALA A 231 5.95 28.74 -11.78
C ALA A 231 6.28 29.81 -12.86
N LYS A 232 6.58 29.39 -14.11
CA LYS A 232 6.83 30.32 -15.23
C LYS A 232 5.57 31.04 -15.73
N ASN A 233 4.41 30.39 -15.63
CA ASN A 233 3.14 30.96 -16.06
C ASN A 233 2.50 31.88 -15.01
N THR A 234 3.08 32.00 -13.81
CA THR A 234 2.59 32.84 -12.71
C THR A 234 3.42 34.12 -12.57
N GLN A 235 4.45 34.29 -13.37
CA GLN A 235 5.24 35.54 -13.53
C GLN A 235 4.79 36.32 -14.77
#